data_8c3fd2fce813d2661f448edab1c371a7
#
_entry.id   8c3fd2fce813d2661f448edab1c371a7
#
_cell.length_a   1.000
_cell.length_b   1.000
_cell.length_c   1.000
_cell.angle_alpha   90.00
_cell.angle_beta   90.00
_cell.angle_gamma   90.00
#
_symmetry.space_group_name_H-M   'P 1'
#
loop_
_entity.id
_entity.type
_entity.pdbx_description
1 polymer ?
#
loop_
_entity_poly.entity_id
_entity_poly.type
_entity_poly.pdbx_seq_one_letter_code
_entity_poly.pdbx_strand_id
1 'polypeptide(L)'
;MSHFSERNQLAPTKPIQVADIDVPLFNRIWNIFYNREHATSRSSLSFKSQPGKTEQILDALGYGYTYPDNYFDRNKNIEKLKNRLIDSDWYVIYDFVEIYVSLFPAKSERQSIEKELNVVLTEEKAGYRIVDGIIVPTTNKHELGALKKAMNTKYESVNQHITKAVSLYSKRKNPDYENSIKESISAVEAMCCIITGLTGAQATLGNAIKKLKDNGVHIHGAMESAFSALYGYTSDENGIRHGGIDFKNAPAEDAKYMLISCSAFVNYLIEKWSKVNPKG
;
A
#
# COMPACT_ATOMS: atom_id res chain seq x y z
N MET A 1 -10.48 -4.03 -19.91
CA MET A 1 -11.51 -3.85 -20.98
C MET A 1 -12.66 -4.78 -20.66
N SER A 2 -13.93 -4.31 -20.78
CA SER A 2 -15.08 -5.23 -20.66
C SER A 2 -15.14 -6.15 -21.89
N HIS A 3 -15.50 -7.41 -21.68
CA HIS A 3 -15.66 -8.38 -22.75
C HIS A 3 -16.84 -8.01 -23.68
N PHE A 4 -16.84 -8.54 -24.90
CA PHE A 4 -17.91 -8.32 -25.88
C PHE A 4 -19.28 -8.65 -25.27
N SER A 5 -19.41 -9.78 -24.60
CA SER A 5 -20.63 -10.25 -23.95
C SER A 5 -21.12 -9.30 -22.83
N GLU A 6 -20.20 -8.74 -22.05
CA GLU A 6 -20.55 -7.75 -21.01
C GLU A 6 -21.02 -6.42 -21.63
N ARG A 7 -20.31 -5.94 -22.68
CA ARG A 7 -20.69 -4.69 -23.36
C ARG A 7 -22.04 -4.77 -24.05
N ASN A 8 -22.41 -5.96 -24.52
CA ASN A 8 -23.69 -6.20 -25.20
C ASN A 8 -24.76 -6.80 -24.25
N GLN A 9 -24.50 -6.82 -22.93
CA GLN A 9 -25.43 -7.32 -21.91
C GLN A 9 -25.84 -8.80 -22.13
N LEU A 10 -25.01 -9.58 -22.81
CA LEU A 10 -25.20 -11.02 -23.02
C LEU A 10 -24.72 -11.87 -21.84
N ALA A 11 -23.86 -11.30 -20.99
CA ALA A 11 -23.40 -11.90 -19.75
C ALA A 11 -23.39 -10.84 -18.64
N PRO A 12 -23.63 -11.24 -17.38
CA PRO A 12 -23.58 -10.33 -16.24
C PRO A 12 -22.15 -9.79 -16.08
N THR A 13 -22.03 -8.54 -15.63
CA THR A 13 -20.74 -7.97 -15.28
C THR A 13 -20.17 -8.66 -14.05
N LYS A 14 -18.92 -9.06 -14.11
CA LYS A 14 -18.18 -9.67 -12.99
C LYS A 14 -18.24 -8.70 -11.78
N PRO A 15 -18.66 -9.15 -10.58
CA PRO A 15 -18.64 -8.32 -9.38
C PRO A 15 -17.22 -8.02 -8.92
N ILE A 16 -17.05 -7.00 -8.07
CA ILE A 16 -15.77 -6.72 -7.43
C ILE A 16 -15.50 -7.79 -6.38
N GLN A 17 -14.32 -8.42 -6.44
CA GLN A 17 -13.89 -9.47 -5.53
C GLN A 17 -13.26 -8.84 -4.27
N VAL A 18 -14.01 -8.80 -3.16
CA VAL A 18 -13.58 -8.17 -1.89
C VAL A 18 -13.13 -9.21 -0.85
N ALA A 19 -13.84 -10.33 -0.77
CA ALA A 19 -13.57 -11.41 0.18
C ALA A 19 -13.48 -12.76 -0.54
N ASP A 20 -13.00 -12.74 -1.75
CA ASP A 20 -12.85 -13.92 -2.62
C ASP A 20 -11.78 -13.66 -3.67
N ILE A 21 -11.23 -14.74 -4.22
CA ILE A 21 -10.36 -14.75 -5.42
C ILE A 21 -10.84 -15.89 -6.30
N ASP A 22 -11.38 -15.55 -7.47
CA ASP A 22 -11.80 -16.55 -8.42
C ASP A 22 -10.63 -17.20 -9.16
N VAL A 23 -10.90 -18.32 -9.83
CA VAL A 23 -9.90 -19.09 -10.57
C VAL A 23 -9.18 -18.27 -11.66
N PRO A 24 -9.85 -17.41 -12.45
CA PRO A 24 -9.16 -16.54 -13.40
C PRO A 24 -8.15 -15.59 -12.75
N LEU A 25 -8.52 -14.93 -11.65
CA LEU A 25 -7.62 -14.03 -10.94
C LEU A 25 -6.42 -14.78 -10.35
N PHE A 26 -6.68 -15.92 -9.66
CA PHE A 26 -5.61 -16.77 -9.13
C PHE A 26 -4.64 -17.22 -10.22
N ASN A 27 -5.14 -17.76 -11.33
CA ASN A 27 -4.31 -18.26 -12.41
C ASN A 27 -3.44 -17.15 -13.03
N ARG A 28 -3.96 -15.95 -13.17
CA ARG A 28 -3.20 -14.83 -13.73
C ARG A 28 -2.11 -14.35 -12.79
N ILE A 29 -2.38 -14.25 -11.48
CA ILE A 29 -1.37 -13.95 -10.46
C ILE A 29 -0.29 -15.04 -10.47
N TRP A 30 -0.70 -16.31 -10.45
CA TRP A 30 0.21 -17.45 -10.50
C TRP A 30 1.10 -17.43 -11.74
N ASN A 31 0.56 -17.11 -12.91
CA ASN A 31 1.31 -17.09 -14.17
C ASN A 31 2.41 -16.01 -14.17
N ILE A 32 2.18 -14.85 -13.52
CA ILE A 32 3.22 -13.82 -13.35
C ILE A 32 4.40 -14.40 -12.56
N PHE A 33 4.13 -15.03 -11.43
CA PHE A 33 5.14 -15.69 -10.61
C PHE A 33 5.85 -16.81 -11.38
N TYR A 34 5.09 -17.76 -11.92
CA TYR A 34 5.62 -18.94 -12.56
C TYR A 34 6.52 -18.61 -13.76
N ASN A 35 6.10 -17.72 -14.63
CA ASN A 35 6.87 -17.35 -15.81
C ASN A 35 8.20 -16.68 -15.45
N ARG A 36 8.22 -15.84 -14.42
CA ARG A 36 9.44 -15.16 -13.96
C ARG A 36 10.42 -16.14 -13.30
N GLU A 37 9.95 -17.02 -12.44
CA GLU A 37 10.80 -17.98 -11.73
C GLU A 37 11.25 -19.13 -12.66
N HIS A 38 10.42 -19.56 -13.58
CA HIS A 38 10.77 -20.63 -14.53
C HIS A 38 11.71 -20.13 -15.63
N ALA A 39 11.60 -18.91 -16.09
CA ALA A 39 12.54 -18.32 -17.04
C ALA A 39 13.96 -18.20 -16.46
N THR A 40 14.06 -17.82 -15.17
CA THR A 40 15.36 -17.70 -14.49
C THR A 40 16.00 -19.06 -14.22
N SER A 41 15.21 -20.11 -14.03
CA SER A 41 15.71 -21.47 -13.76
C SER A 41 16.39 -22.12 -14.97
N ARG A 42 16.06 -21.74 -16.20
CA ARG A 42 16.66 -22.28 -17.43
C ARG A 42 18.04 -21.74 -17.72
N SER A 43 18.40 -20.58 -17.18
CA SER A 43 19.65 -19.88 -17.51
C SER A 43 20.82 -20.18 -16.56
N SER A 44 20.60 -20.85 -15.43
CA SER A 44 21.68 -21.18 -14.48
C SER A 44 21.72 -22.67 -14.16
N LEU A 45 22.68 -23.37 -14.76
CA LEU A 45 23.06 -24.76 -14.40
C LEU A 45 23.83 -24.84 -13.06
N SER A 46 24.05 -23.73 -12.37
CA SER A 46 24.71 -23.74 -11.06
C SER A 46 23.66 -23.92 -9.97
N PHE A 47 23.65 -25.08 -9.32
CA PHE A 47 22.94 -25.30 -8.06
C PHE A 47 23.47 -24.32 -7.02
N LYS A 48 22.68 -23.29 -6.72
CA LYS A 48 23.01 -22.37 -5.64
C LYS A 48 22.66 -23.07 -4.31
N SER A 49 23.59 -23.05 -3.39
CA SER A 49 23.44 -23.55 -2.01
C SER A 49 22.50 -22.71 -1.13
N GLN A 50 21.61 -21.91 -1.73
CA GLN A 50 20.65 -21.08 -1.02
C GLN A 50 19.23 -21.27 -1.55
N PRO A 51 18.22 -21.18 -0.67
CA PRO A 51 16.81 -21.27 -1.06
C PRO A 51 16.46 -20.24 -2.14
N GLY A 52 15.78 -20.68 -3.20
CA GLY A 52 15.19 -19.78 -4.19
C GLY A 52 13.97 -19.04 -3.63
N LYS A 53 13.34 -18.19 -4.45
CA LYS A 53 12.17 -17.43 -4.00
C LYS A 53 10.99 -18.34 -3.65
N THR A 54 10.80 -19.44 -4.36
CA THR A 54 9.74 -20.42 -4.06
C THR A 54 9.89 -20.98 -2.64
N GLU A 55 11.11 -21.39 -2.26
CA GLU A 55 11.41 -21.95 -0.95
C GLU A 55 11.24 -20.88 0.14
N GLN A 56 11.69 -19.65 -0.10
CA GLN A 56 11.52 -18.52 0.83
C GLN A 56 10.04 -18.20 1.05
N ILE A 57 9.20 -18.26 0.00
CA ILE A 57 7.76 -18.07 0.11
C ILE A 57 7.10 -19.21 0.91
N LEU A 58 7.46 -20.46 0.62
CA LEU A 58 6.93 -21.61 1.36
C LEU A 58 7.25 -21.51 2.85
N ASP A 59 8.46 -21.07 3.19
CA ASP A 59 8.90 -20.86 4.57
C ASP A 59 8.12 -19.72 5.23
N ALA A 60 8.05 -18.57 4.59
CA ALA A 60 7.33 -17.40 5.09
C ALA A 60 5.82 -17.63 5.30
N LEU A 61 5.20 -18.52 4.49
CA LEU A 61 3.81 -18.95 4.65
C LEU A 61 3.64 -20.10 5.68
N GLY A 62 4.73 -20.57 6.28
CA GLY A 62 4.69 -21.67 7.26
C GLY A 62 4.45 -23.06 6.67
N TYR A 63 4.61 -23.25 5.35
CA TYR A 63 4.38 -24.53 4.69
C TYR A 63 5.59 -25.46 4.69
N GLY A 64 6.78 -24.93 5.01
CA GLY A 64 8.05 -25.62 4.89
C GLY A 64 8.37 -26.03 3.44
N TYR A 65 9.57 -26.43 3.17
CA TYR A 65 10.00 -26.90 1.85
C TYR A 65 11.03 -28.05 1.95
N THR A 66 11.20 -28.80 0.87
CA THR A 66 12.34 -29.70 0.72
C THR A 66 13.49 -28.93 0.11
N TYR A 67 14.68 -29.00 0.71
CA TYR A 67 15.88 -28.38 0.16
C TYR A 67 16.12 -28.92 -1.26
N PRO A 68 16.20 -28.06 -2.29
CA PRO A 68 16.28 -28.56 -3.66
C PRO A 68 17.74 -28.95 -3.99
N ASP A 69 18.03 -30.24 -4.00
CA ASP A 69 19.31 -30.76 -4.46
C ASP A 69 19.42 -30.82 -6.00
N ASN A 70 18.28 -30.74 -6.69
CA ASN A 70 18.20 -30.83 -8.14
C ASN A 70 16.96 -30.11 -8.69
N TYR A 71 16.84 -30.08 -10.03
CA TYR A 71 15.71 -29.47 -10.73
C TYR A 71 14.34 -30.09 -10.38
N PHE A 72 14.29 -31.37 -10.11
CA PHE A 72 13.04 -32.07 -9.76
C PHE A 72 12.51 -31.61 -8.40
N ASP A 73 13.40 -31.42 -7.43
CA ASP A 73 13.00 -30.98 -6.09
C ASP A 73 12.50 -29.54 -6.12
N ARG A 74 13.09 -28.67 -6.95
CA ARG A 74 12.59 -27.33 -7.19
C ARG A 74 11.18 -27.34 -7.80
N ASN A 75 10.94 -28.19 -8.80
CA ASN A 75 9.59 -28.32 -9.39
C ASN A 75 8.57 -28.84 -8.38
N LYS A 76 8.96 -29.78 -7.50
CA LYS A 76 8.10 -30.24 -6.41
C LYS A 76 7.74 -29.10 -5.44
N ASN A 77 8.67 -28.22 -5.11
CA ASN A 77 8.40 -27.07 -4.26
C ASN A 77 7.45 -26.07 -4.95
N ILE A 78 7.60 -25.82 -6.26
CA ILE A 78 6.69 -24.98 -7.04
C ILE A 78 5.28 -25.60 -7.05
N GLU A 79 5.18 -26.91 -7.30
CA GLU A 79 3.89 -27.62 -7.28
C GLU A 79 3.27 -27.62 -5.88
N LYS A 80 4.07 -27.85 -4.84
CA LYS A 80 3.64 -27.74 -3.45
C LYS A 80 3.07 -26.36 -3.13
N LEU A 81 3.78 -25.30 -3.54
CA LEU A 81 3.31 -23.92 -3.33
C LEU A 81 1.97 -23.70 -4.03
N LYS A 82 1.84 -24.10 -5.29
CA LYS A 82 0.60 -23.95 -6.06
C LYS A 82 -0.58 -24.64 -5.37
N ASN A 83 -0.40 -25.91 -4.97
CA ASN A 83 -1.45 -26.69 -4.34
C ASN A 83 -1.86 -26.09 -2.99
N ARG A 84 -0.88 -25.63 -2.19
CA ARG A 84 -1.16 -24.96 -0.92
C ARG A 84 -1.92 -23.67 -1.07
N LEU A 85 -1.62 -22.88 -2.12
CA LEU A 85 -2.36 -21.65 -2.41
C LEU A 85 -3.78 -21.93 -2.92
N ILE A 86 -3.99 -22.99 -3.72
CA ILE A 86 -5.33 -23.40 -4.18
C ILE A 86 -6.21 -23.84 -3.00
N ASP A 87 -5.63 -24.55 -2.04
CA ASP A 87 -6.33 -25.08 -0.86
C ASP A 87 -6.46 -24.05 0.28
N SER A 88 -5.94 -22.83 0.09
CA SER A 88 -5.93 -21.79 1.12
C SER A 88 -7.11 -20.84 1.00
N ASP A 89 -7.35 -20.07 2.06
CA ASP A 89 -8.26 -18.94 2.03
C ASP A 89 -7.75 -17.85 1.06
N TRP A 90 -8.67 -17.10 0.46
CA TRP A 90 -8.39 -16.04 -0.53
C TRP A 90 -7.32 -15.02 -0.08
N TYR A 91 -7.25 -14.68 1.21
CA TYR A 91 -6.31 -13.71 1.74
C TYR A 91 -4.85 -14.23 1.73
N VAL A 92 -4.64 -15.54 1.80
CA VAL A 92 -3.28 -16.15 1.73
C VAL A 92 -2.64 -15.90 0.36
N ILE A 93 -3.46 -15.80 -0.70
CA ILE A 93 -2.96 -15.47 -2.04
C ILE A 93 -2.42 -14.05 -2.08
N TYR A 94 -3.01 -13.11 -1.34
CA TYR A 94 -2.45 -11.76 -1.19
C TYR A 94 -1.21 -11.73 -0.29
N ASP A 95 -1.11 -12.60 0.75
CA ASP A 95 0.14 -12.80 1.50
C ASP A 95 1.26 -13.26 0.59
N PHE A 96 0.97 -14.25 -0.24
CA PHE A 96 1.90 -14.73 -1.26
C PHE A 96 2.38 -13.59 -2.17
N VAL A 97 1.49 -12.73 -2.64
CA VAL A 97 1.84 -11.58 -3.51
C VAL A 97 2.78 -10.61 -2.79
N GLU A 98 2.47 -10.23 -1.55
CA GLU A 98 3.31 -9.31 -0.75
C GLU A 98 4.70 -9.90 -0.50
N ILE A 99 4.76 -11.17 -0.05
CA ILE A 99 6.03 -11.87 0.17
C ILE A 99 6.83 -11.91 -1.14
N TYR A 100 6.20 -12.31 -2.26
CA TYR A 100 6.89 -12.41 -3.53
C TYR A 100 7.51 -11.08 -3.96
N VAL A 101 6.78 -9.98 -3.89
CA VAL A 101 7.29 -8.65 -4.24
C VAL A 101 8.42 -8.23 -3.31
N SER A 102 8.36 -8.55 -2.02
CA SER A 102 9.39 -8.21 -1.04
C SER A 102 10.74 -8.89 -1.30
N LEU A 103 10.74 -10.03 -2.00
CA LEU A 103 11.97 -10.78 -2.31
C LEU A 103 12.84 -10.15 -3.41
N PHE A 104 12.42 -9.04 -4.01
CA PHE A 104 13.20 -8.33 -5.01
C PHE A 104 13.94 -7.15 -4.36
N PRO A 105 15.28 -7.15 -4.33
CA PRO A 105 16.05 -6.11 -3.66
C PRO A 105 15.96 -4.75 -4.38
N ALA A 106 15.93 -4.76 -5.72
CA ALA A 106 15.89 -3.55 -6.51
C ALA A 106 14.48 -2.94 -6.57
N LYS A 107 14.37 -1.66 -6.21
CA LYS A 107 13.10 -0.92 -6.25
C LYS A 107 12.45 -0.92 -7.64
N SER A 108 13.26 -0.82 -8.69
CA SER A 108 12.78 -0.84 -10.09
C SER A 108 12.11 -2.16 -10.47
N GLU A 109 12.65 -3.29 -10.00
CA GLU A 109 12.07 -4.61 -10.23
C GLU A 109 10.74 -4.75 -9.47
N ARG A 110 10.70 -4.35 -8.19
CA ARG A 110 9.44 -4.32 -7.41
C ARG A 110 8.36 -3.51 -8.13
N GLN A 111 8.68 -2.30 -8.56
CA GLN A 111 7.73 -1.44 -9.30
C GLN A 111 7.26 -2.06 -10.60
N SER A 112 8.12 -2.77 -11.32
CA SER A 112 7.76 -3.49 -12.55
C SER A 112 6.74 -4.60 -12.27
N ILE A 113 6.98 -5.40 -11.23
CA ILE A 113 6.11 -6.50 -10.82
C ILE A 113 4.77 -5.96 -10.30
N GLU A 114 4.81 -4.93 -9.47
CA GLU A 114 3.59 -4.27 -8.98
C GLU A 114 2.72 -3.73 -10.10
N LYS A 115 3.33 -3.14 -11.13
CA LYS A 115 2.60 -2.65 -12.30
C LYS A 115 1.90 -3.80 -13.02
N GLU A 116 2.58 -4.90 -13.24
CA GLU A 116 2.03 -6.09 -13.91
C GLU A 116 0.89 -6.71 -13.08
N LEU A 117 1.10 -6.90 -11.78
CA LEU A 117 0.08 -7.39 -10.86
C LEU A 117 -1.14 -6.46 -10.80
N ASN A 118 -0.95 -5.15 -10.72
CA ASN A 118 -2.06 -4.20 -10.68
C ASN A 118 -2.87 -4.17 -11.99
N VAL A 119 -2.28 -4.50 -13.14
CA VAL A 119 -3.03 -4.72 -14.38
C VAL A 119 -3.97 -5.90 -14.20
N VAL A 120 -3.46 -7.04 -13.74
CA VAL A 120 -4.27 -8.25 -13.49
C VAL A 120 -5.36 -7.98 -12.47
N LEU A 121 -5.02 -7.39 -11.32
CA LEU A 121 -5.99 -7.04 -10.26
C LEU A 121 -7.09 -6.11 -10.78
N THR A 122 -6.77 -5.21 -11.70
CA THR A 122 -7.75 -4.29 -12.31
C THR A 122 -8.67 -5.01 -13.29
N GLU A 123 -8.10 -5.81 -14.20
CA GLU A 123 -8.86 -6.50 -15.23
C GLU A 123 -9.78 -7.58 -14.64
N GLU A 124 -9.32 -8.26 -13.59
CA GLU A 124 -10.09 -9.26 -12.87
C GLU A 124 -11.03 -8.67 -11.79
N LYS A 125 -11.13 -7.35 -11.71
CA LYS A 125 -11.99 -6.65 -10.73
C LYS A 125 -11.72 -7.05 -9.27
N ALA A 126 -10.46 -7.25 -8.91
CA ALA A 126 -10.07 -7.42 -7.51
C ALA A 126 -10.38 -6.13 -6.73
N GLY A 127 -10.84 -6.27 -5.48
CA GLY A 127 -11.10 -5.17 -4.55
C GLY A 127 -9.84 -4.52 -3.98
N TYR A 128 -8.66 -4.97 -4.40
CA TYR A 128 -7.37 -4.61 -3.83
C TYR A 128 -6.39 -4.16 -4.91
N ARG A 129 -5.40 -3.34 -4.50
CA ARG A 129 -4.26 -2.94 -5.33
C ARG A 129 -2.99 -3.06 -4.50
N ILE A 130 -1.86 -3.25 -5.19
CA ILE A 130 -0.55 -3.25 -4.55
C ILE A 130 0.09 -1.86 -4.67
N VAL A 131 0.60 -1.35 -3.55
CA VAL A 131 1.25 -0.04 -3.42
C VAL A 131 2.49 -0.21 -2.58
N ASP A 132 3.65 -0.02 -3.18
CA ASP A 132 4.97 -0.18 -2.54
C ASP A 132 5.12 -1.50 -1.77
N GLY A 133 4.68 -2.60 -2.39
CA GLY A 133 4.71 -3.95 -1.84
C GLY A 133 3.56 -4.31 -0.91
N ILE A 134 2.65 -3.38 -0.60
CA ILE A 134 1.54 -3.59 0.35
C ILE A 134 0.21 -3.70 -0.41
N ILE A 135 -0.61 -4.68 -0.07
CA ILE A 135 -1.97 -4.84 -0.60
C ILE A 135 -2.93 -3.89 0.12
N VAL A 136 -3.53 -2.99 -0.63
CA VAL A 136 -4.40 -1.92 -0.12
C VAL A 136 -5.83 -2.10 -0.64
N PRO A 137 -6.86 -2.05 0.21
CA PRO A 137 -8.26 -2.18 -0.21
C PRO A 137 -8.75 -0.89 -0.86
N THR A 138 -8.29 -0.62 -2.07
CA THR A 138 -8.76 0.49 -2.92
C THR A 138 -8.76 0.11 -4.38
N THR A 139 -9.79 0.53 -5.08
CA THR A 139 -9.93 0.38 -6.54
C THR A 139 -9.91 1.71 -7.27
N ASN A 140 -9.97 2.82 -6.53
CA ASN A 140 -10.00 4.17 -7.08
C ASN A 140 -8.59 4.58 -7.55
N LYS A 141 -8.47 4.85 -8.85
CA LYS A 141 -7.20 5.23 -9.48
C LYS A 141 -6.61 6.54 -8.92
N HIS A 142 -7.46 7.49 -8.55
CA HIS A 142 -7.02 8.78 -8.00
C HIS A 142 -6.53 8.62 -6.57
N GLU A 143 -7.24 7.86 -5.73
CA GLU A 143 -6.81 7.51 -4.38
C GLU A 143 -5.44 6.81 -4.41
N LEU A 144 -5.30 5.80 -5.26
CA LEU A 144 -4.05 5.07 -5.47
C LEU A 144 -2.91 5.97 -5.93
N GLY A 145 -3.20 6.90 -6.84
CA GLY A 145 -2.24 7.88 -7.33
C GLY A 145 -1.78 8.84 -6.22
N ALA A 146 -2.70 9.31 -5.38
CA ALA A 146 -2.38 10.17 -4.25
C ALA A 146 -1.47 9.48 -3.23
N LEU A 147 -1.79 8.22 -2.86
CA LEU A 147 -0.97 7.40 -1.97
C LEU A 147 0.44 7.19 -2.53
N LYS A 148 0.55 6.67 -3.76
CA LYS A 148 1.85 6.39 -4.40
C LYS A 148 2.74 7.62 -4.46
N LYS A 149 2.16 8.79 -4.78
CA LYS A 149 2.90 10.04 -4.85
C LYS A 149 3.38 10.47 -3.46
N ALA A 150 2.54 10.38 -2.43
CA ALA A 150 2.88 10.74 -1.05
C ALA A 150 3.90 9.80 -0.38
N MET A 151 3.92 8.51 -0.77
CA MET A 151 4.90 7.54 -0.29
C MET A 151 6.29 7.67 -0.95
N ASN A 152 6.39 8.34 -2.09
CA ASN A 152 7.61 8.42 -2.90
C ASN A 152 8.04 9.86 -3.16
N THR A 153 8.06 10.68 -2.12
CA THR A 153 8.54 12.06 -2.17
C THR A 153 10.06 12.12 -1.91
N LYS A 154 10.67 13.27 -2.05
CA LYS A 154 12.06 13.50 -1.62
C LYS A 154 12.18 13.67 -0.08
N TYR A 155 11.09 13.70 0.65
CA TYR A 155 11.03 13.95 2.09
C TYR A 155 10.82 12.66 2.86
N GLU A 156 11.91 12.07 3.35
CA GLU A 156 11.90 10.73 3.95
C GLU A 156 10.95 10.60 5.14
N SER A 157 10.88 11.59 6.03
CA SER A 157 9.96 11.55 7.18
C SER A 157 8.49 11.48 6.75
N VAL A 158 8.12 12.17 5.69
CA VAL A 158 6.77 12.11 5.10
C VAL A 158 6.50 10.72 4.53
N ASN A 159 7.45 10.17 3.76
CA ASN A 159 7.34 8.85 3.18
C ASN A 159 7.14 7.78 4.26
N GLN A 160 7.92 7.83 5.35
CA GLN A 160 7.84 6.89 6.47
C GLN A 160 6.47 6.93 7.16
N HIS A 161 5.95 8.12 7.44
CA HIS A 161 4.63 8.25 8.07
C HIS A 161 3.51 7.71 7.17
N ILE A 162 3.47 8.06 5.87
CA ILE A 162 2.45 7.54 4.96
C ILE A 162 2.58 6.03 4.79
N THR A 163 3.79 5.50 4.63
CA THR A 163 4.02 4.05 4.52
C THR A 163 3.53 3.32 5.77
N LYS A 164 3.83 3.86 6.96
CA LYS A 164 3.36 3.29 8.22
C LYS A 164 1.84 3.36 8.35
N ALA A 165 1.21 4.48 7.95
CA ALA A 165 -0.24 4.63 7.93
C ALA A 165 -0.90 3.58 7.03
N VAL A 166 -0.38 3.37 5.80
CA VAL A 166 -0.85 2.33 4.88
C VAL A 166 -0.70 0.94 5.49
N SER A 167 0.46 0.63 6.09
CA SER A 167 0.72 -0.66 6.72
C SER A 167 -0.26 -0.95 7.86
N LEU A 168 -0.54 0.05 8.72
CA LEU A 168 -1.48 -0.08 9.83
C LEU A 168 -2.93 -0.28 9.36
N TYR A 169 -3.32 0.47 8.33
CA TYR A 169 -4.65 0.38 7.71
C TYR A 169 -4.88 -0.98 7.05
N SER A 170 -3.85 -1.51 6.38
CA SER A 170 -3.95 -2.72 5.55
C SER A 170 -3.71 -4.02 6.32
N LYS A 171 -3.48 -3.98 7.64
CA LYS A 171 -3.35 -5.20 8.45
C LYS A 171 -4.60 -6.05 8.36
N ARG A 172 -4.45 -7.34 8.06
CA ARG A 172 -5.58 -8.27 7.90
C ARG A 172 -6.21 -8.68 9.22
N LYS A 173 -5.38 -8.96 10.22
CA LYS A 173 -5.85 -9.26 11.57
C LYS A 173 -5.67 -8.01 12.42
N ASN A 174 -6.76 -7.55 13.02
CA ASN A 174 -6.79 -6.38 13.88
C ASN A 174 -6.13 -5.16 13.21
N PRO A 175 -6.71 -4.63 12.12
CA PRO A 175 -6.22 -3.40 11.52
C PRO A 175 -6.23 -2.29 12.57
N ASP A 176 -5.19 -1.49 12.56
CA ASP A 176 -4.98 -0.43 13.54
C ASP A 176 -5.37 0.92 12.92
N TYR A 177 -6.66 1.14 12.77
CA TYR A 177 -7.22 2.31 12.10
C TYR A 177 -6.87 3.61 12.82
N GLU A 178 -6.85 3.60 14.16
CA GLU A 178 -6.52 4.78 14.95
C GLU A 178 -5.07 5.22 14.72
N ASN A 179 -4.12 4.31 14.80
CA ASN A 179 -2.74 4.64 14.54
C ASN A 179 -2.48 4.93 13.06
N SER A 180 -3.24 4.35 12.12
CA SER A 180 -3.21 4.74 10.71
C SER A 180 -3.61 6.21 10.53
N ILE A 181 -4.67 6.66 11.19
CA ILE A 181 -5.10 8.07 11.18
C ILE A 181 -4.02 8.97 11.79
N LYS A 182 -3.48 8.60 12.96
CA LYS A 182 -2.40 9.36 13.63
C LYS A 182 -1.19 9.52 12.73
N GLU A 183 -0.74 8.45 12.07
CA GLU A 183 0.41 8.51 11.15
C GLU A 183 0.09 9.32 9.88
N SER A 184 -1.14 9.28 9.38
CA SER A 184 -1.58 10.11 8.24
C SER A 184 -1.48 11.60 8.57
N ILE A 185 -1.92 12.02 9.75
CA ILE A 185 -1.78 13.38 10.25
C ILE A 185 -0.31 13.75 10.47
N SER A 186 0.49 12.85 11.05
CA SER A 186 1.92 13.08 11.29
C SER A 186 2.69 13.32 9.99
N ALA A 187 2.28 12.71 8.87
CA ALA A 187 2.86 13.01 7.57
C ALA A 187 2.61 14.47 7.12
N VAL A 188 1.41 14.99 7.38
CA VAL A 188 1.07 16.41 7.11
C VAL A 188 1.86 17.33 8.04
N GLU A 189 1.94 17.01 9.33
CA GLU A 189 2.75 17.77 10.31
C GLU A 189 4.21 17.82 9.86
N ALA A 190 4.80 16.67 9.49
CA ALA A 190 6.17 16.59 9.01
C ALA A 190 6.40 17.50 7.79
N MET A 191 5.51 17.49 6.80
CA MET A 191 5.63 18.34 5.62
C MET A 191 5.51 19.83 5.99
N CYS A 192 4.56 20.18 6.85
CA CYS A 192 4.42 21.56 7.34
C CYS A 192 5.67 22.02 8.10
N CYS A 193 6.25 21.17 8.95
CA CYS A 193 7.48 21.47 9.68
C CYS A 193 8.68 21.65 8.75
N ILE A 194 8.79 20.85 7.69
CA ILE A 194 9.83 21.01 6.67
C ILE A 194 9.73 22.38 5.99
N ILE A 195 8.51 22.84 5.66
CA ILE A 195 8.29 24.14 5.03
C ILE A 195 8.58 25.27 6.01
N THR A 196 8.15 25.16 7.27
CA THR A 196 8.17 26.28 8.23
C THR A 196 9.41 26.30 9.11
N GLY A 197 10.21 25.24 9.13
CA GLY A 197 11.37 25.08 10.02
C GLY A 197 11.01 24.93 11.50
N LEU A 198 9.74 24.66 11.84
CA LEU A 198 9.30 24.46 13.23
C LEU A 198 9.83 23.14 13.77
N THR A 199 10.27 23.14 15.03
CA THR A 199 10.79 21.98 15.75
C THR A 199 10.30 21.95 17.19
N GLY A 200 10.42 20.78 17.86
CA GLY A 200 10.07 20.60 19.26
C GLY A 200 8.58 20.87 19.55
N ALA A 201 8.29 21.49 20.69
CA ALA A 201 6.91 21.72 21.15
C ALA A 201 6.09 22.66 20.24
N GLN A 202 6.73 23.40 19.37
CA GLN A 202 6.06 24.29 18.38
C GLN A 202 5.69 23.56 17.10
N ALA A 203 6.21 22.37 16.86
CA ALA A 203 5.98 21.56 15.67
C ALA A 203 4.60 20.87 15.68
N THR A 204 3.55 21.63 15.89
CA THR A 204 2.16 21.17 15.81
C THR A 204 1.55 21.59 14.48
N LEU A 205 0.61 20.80 13.97
CA LEU A 205 -0.05 21.10 12.69
C LEU A 205 -0.70 22.50 12.71
N GLY A 206 -1.38 22.86 13.80
CA GLY A 206 -2.03 24.16 13.93
C GLY A 206 -1.07 25.34 13.87
N ASN A 207 0.09 25.23 14.54
CA ASN A 207 1.14 26.26 14.47
C ASN A 207 1.79 26.31 13.10
N ALA A 208 2.06 25.15 12.52
CA ALA A 208 2.73 25.04 11.23
C ALA A 208 1.86 25.58 10.09
N ILE A 209 0.56 25.27 10.05
CA ILE A 209 -0.36 25.81 9.04
C ILE A 209 -0.40 27.35 9.07
N LYS A 210 -0.47 27.95 10.26
CA LYS A 210 -0.46 29.42 10.42
C LYS A 210 0.80 30.04 9.84
N LYS A 211 1.96 29.38 9.99
CA LYS A 211 3.25 29.86 9.50
C LYS A 211 3.57 29.54 8.04
N LEU A 212 2.76 28.75 7.34
CA LEU A 212 2.98 28.45 5.92
C LEU A 212 3.05 29.71 5.07
N LYS A 213 2.22 30.72 5.40
CA LYS A 213 2.19 32.01 4.69
C LYS A 213 3.52 32.78 4.79
N ASP A 214 4.16 32.73 5.96
CA ASP A 214 5.44 33.41 6.20
C ASP A 214 6.56 32.82 5.31
N ASN A 215 6.41 31.58 4.88
CA ASN A 215 7.30 30.89 3.97
C ASN A 215 6.81 30.88 2.51
N GLY A 216 5.87 31.78 2.16
CA GLY A 216 5.37 31.94 0.79
C GLY A 216 4.36 30.91 0.34
N VAL A 217 3.95 29.96 1.19
CA VAL A 217 2.95 28.94 0.87
C VAL A 217 1.56 29.45 1.26
N HIS A 218 0.86 30.03 0.31
CA HIS A 218 -0.49 30.56 0.51
C HIS A 218 -1.54 29.47 0.33
N ILE A 219 -2.30 29.21 1.41
CA ILE A 219 -3.48 28.34 1.42
C ILE A 219 -4.70 29.21 1.63
N HIS A 220 -5.78 28.94 0.89
CA HIS A 220 -7.04 29.64 1.09
C HIS A 220 -7.58 29.37 2.50
N GLY A 221 -8.09 30.40 3.19
CA GLY A 221 -8.52 30.30 4.60
C GLY A 221 -9.54 29.21 4.88
N ALA A 222 -10.49 28.95 3.94
CA ALA A 222 -11.44 27.84 4.09
C ALA A 222 -10.74 26.46 4.05
N MET A 223 -9.70 26.29 3.23
CA MET A 223 -8.90 25.04 3.23
C MET A 223 -8.09 24.89 4.52
N GLU A 224 -7.49 25.99 4.99
CA GLU A 224 -6.78 26.02 6.28
C GLU A 224 -7.71 25.58 7.42
N SER A 225 -8.93 26.14 7.48
CA SER A 225 -9.95 25.76 8.46
C SER A 225 -10.38 24.31 8.34
N ALA A 226 -10.57 23.79 7.11
CA ALA A 226 -10.93 22.40 6.87
C ALA A 226 -9.85 21.42 7.38
N PHE A 227 -8.58 21.70 7.11
CA PHE A 227 -7.49 20.87 7.61
C PHE A 227 -7.29 20.98 9.12
N SER A 228 -7.52 22.16 9.70
CA SER A 228 -7.52 22.34 11.15
C SER A 228 -8.64 21.56 11.82
N ALA A 229 -9.82 21.48 11.20
CA ALA A 229 -10.94 20.67 11.68
C ALA A 229 -10.65 19.16 11.58
N LEU A 230 -10.03 18.70 10.48
CA LEU A 230 -9.57 17.31 10.36
C LEU A 230 -8.53 16.93 11.44
N TYR A 231 -7.66 17.87 11.78
CA TYR A 231 -6.74 17.69 12.89
C TYR A 231 -7.47 17.62 14.25
N GLY A 232 -8.50 18.46 14.46
CA GLY A 232 -9.35 18.43 15.65
C GLY A 232 -9.97 17.05 15.86
N TYR A 233 -10.46 16.40 14.80
CA TYR A 233 -11.01 15.03 14.86
C TYR A 233 -10.07 14.03 15.56
N THR A 234 -8.76 14.24 15.49
CA THR A 234 -7.78 13.34 16.14
C THR A 234 -7.30 13.83 17.49
N SER A 235 -7.58 15.09 17.90
CA SER A 235 -6.96 15.77 19.03
C SER A 235 -7.93 16.25 20.11
N ASP A 236 -9.23 16.30 19.80
CA ASP A 236 -10.27 16.76 20.75
C ASP A 236 -10.56 15.73 21.85
N GLU A 237 -11.26 16.14 22.93
CA GLU A 237 -11.61 15.29 24.08
C GLU A 237 -12.33 13.98 23.71
N ASN A 238 -13.04 13.98 22.58
CA ASN A 238 -13.67 12.80 21.98
C ASN A 238 -12.86 12.26 20.79
N GLY A 239 -11.64 12.76 20.55
CA GLY A 239 -10.79 12.39 19.45
C GLY A 239 -10.05 11.08 19.68
N ILE A 240 -9.56 10.52 18.60
CA ILE A 240 -8.88 9.20 18.55
C ILE A 240 -7.62 9.15 19.45
N ARG A 241 -7.04 10.30 19.83
CA ARG A 241 -5.83 10.37 20.68
C ARG A 241 -6.10 10.27 22.16
N HIS A 242 -7.34 10.48 22.62
CA HIS A 242 -7.69 10.42 24.02
C HIS A 242 -8.35 9.09 24.34
N GLY A 243 -7.61 8.22 25.06
CA GLY A 243 -8.14 6.99 25.63
C GLY A 243 -9.18 7.32 26.71
N GLY A 244 -10.45 7.45 26.31
CA GLY A 244 -11.57 7.51 27.25
C GLY A 244 -11.86 6.13 27.86
N ILE A 245 -12.76 6.09 28.85
CA ILE A 245 -13.21 4.84 29.49
C ILE A 245 -13.91 3.92 28.47
N ASP A 246 -14.52 4.50 27.42
CA ASP A 246 -15.13 3.78 26.30
C ASP A 246 -14.17 3.73 25.12
N PHE A 247 -13.59 2.57 24.88
CA PHE A 247 -12.70 2.31 23.75
C PHE A 247 -13.55 2.26 22.45
N LYS A 248 -13.61 3.36 21.71
CA LYS A 248 -14.21 3.38 20.38
C LYS A 248 -13.12 3.25 19.32
N ASN A 249 -13.05 2.11 18.67
CA ASN A 249 -12.20 1.94 17.49
C ASN A 249 -12.65 2.87 16.36
N ALA A 250 -11.72 3.53 15.71
CA ALA A 250 -12.01 4.27 14.49
C ALA A 250 -12.55 3.30 13.42
N PRO A 251 -13.63 3.66 12.68
CA PRO A 251 -14.10 2.82 11.60
C PRO A 251 -13.15 2.85 10.39
N ALA A 252 -13.21 1.79 9.58
CA ALA A 252 -12.37 1.64 8.39
C ALA A 252 -12.53 2.79 7.39
N GLU A 253 -13.76 3.29 7.26
CA GLU A 253 -14.14 4.37 6.36
C GLU A 253 -13.45 5.68 6.73
N ASP A 254 -13.40 5.99 8.02
CA ASP A 254 -12.75 7.20 8.54
C ASP A 254 -11.23 7.10 8.36
N ALA A 255 -10.66 5.93 8.67
CA ALA A 255 -9.23 5.70 8.46
C ALA A 255 -8.83 5.81 6.99
N LYS A 256 -9.66 5.25 6.08
CA LYS A 256 -9.46 5.39 4.64
C LYS A 256 -9.54 6.85 4.21
N TYR A 257 -10.59 7.55 4.64
CA TYR A 257 -10.78 8.96 4.31
C TYR A 257 -9.59 9.81 4.77
N MET A 258 -9.15 9.63 6.01
CA MET A 258 -8.02 10.37 6.58
C MET A 258 -6.71 10.07 5.84
N LEU A 259 -6.43 8.80 5.55
CA LEU A 259 -5.24 8.38 4.82
C LEU A 259 -5.17 9.03 3.43
N ILE A 260 -6.28 9.00 2.68
CA ILE A 260 -6.34 9.58 1.32
C ILE A 260 -6.29 11.11 1.36
N SER A 261 -7.05 11.74 2.26
CA SER A 261 -7.10 13.21 2.39
C SER A 261 -5.75 13.78 2.82
N CYS A 262 -5.08 13.16 3.79
CA CYS A 262 -3.74 13.57 4.22
C CYS A 262 -2.71 13.38 3.12
N SER A 263 -2.75 12.25 2.38
CA SER A 263 -1.86 12.02 1.24
C SER A 263 -2.05 13.05 0.13
N ALA A 264 -3.30 13.40 -0.19
CA ALA A 264 -3.61 14.44 -1.16
C ALA A 264 -3.12 15.82 -0.69
N PHE A 265 -3.27 16.12 0.61
CA PHE A 265 -2.81 17.40 1.17
C PHE A 265 -1.28 17.50 1.23
N VAL A 266 -0.58 16.43 1.59
CA VAL A 266 0.88 16.36 1.48
C VAL A 266 1.33 16.68 0.06
N ASN A 267 0.74 16.03 -0.94
CA ASN A 267 1.05 16.30 -2.36
C ASN A 267 0.80 17.75 -2.74
N TYR A 268 -0.31 18.34 -2.28
CA TYR A 268 -0.63 19.74 -2.49
C TYR A 268 0.42 20.67 -1.85
N LEU A 269 0.83 20.43 -0.62
CA LEU A 269 1.86 21.20 0.07
C LEU A 269 3.21 21.14 -0.67
N ILE A 270 3.59 19.95 -1.12
CA ILE A 270 4.82 19.75 -1.91
C ILE A 270 4.77 20.56 -3.21
N GLU A 271 3.64 20.54 -3.92
CA GLU A 271 3.46 21.31 -5.16
C GLU A 271 3.49 22.82 -4.91
N LYS A 272 2.90 23.29 -3.81
CA LYS A 272 2.98 24.71 -3.41
C LYS A 272 4.41 25.10 -3.04
N TRP A 273 5.06 24.29 -2.22
CA TRP A 273 6.42 24.53 -1.76
C TRP A 273 7.45 24.55 -2.90
N SER A 274 7.32 23.64 -3.85
CA SER A 274 8.23 23.58 -5.00
C SER A 274 8.17 24.84 -5.89
N LYS A 275 7.04 25.58 -5.88
CA LYS A 275 6.90 26.85 -6.64
C LYS A 275 7.64 28.00 -5.99
N VAL A 276 7.74 28.01 -4.66
CA VAL A 276 8.40 29.09 -3.90
C VAL A 276 9.84 28.73 -3.54
N ASN A 277 10.18 27.45 -3.57
CA ASN A 277 11.53 26.94 -3.30
C ASN A 277 12.00 25.98 -4.41
N PRO A 278 12.29 26.48 -5.62
CA PRO A 278 12.65 25.64 -6.76
C PRO A 278 14.01 24.94 -6.65
N LYS A 279 14.84 25.32 -5.66
CA LYS A 279 16.17 24.76 -5.42
C LYS A 279 16.21 23.81 -4.19
N GLY A 280 15.10 23.63 -3.50
CA GLY A 280 15.01 22.83 -2.28
C GLY A 280 14.57 21.36 -2.50
#